data_a29c08506792a3795df25740a106c889
#
_entry.id   a29c08506792a3795df25740a106c889
#
_cell.length_a   1.000
_cell.length_b   1.000
_cell.length_c   1.000
_cell.angle_alpha   90.00
_cell.angle_beta   90.00
_cell.angle_gamma   90.00
#
_symmetry.space_group_name_H-M   'P 1'
#
loop_
_entity.id
_entity.type
_entity.pdbx_description
1 polymer ?
#
loop_
_entity_poly.entity_id
_entity_poly.type
_entity_poly.pdbx_seq_one_letter_code
_entity_poly.pdbx_strand_id
1 'polypeptide(L)'
;MALLSELGGRMTVFDTDTGERIWEKKASYVTRPLINDQTVYAQGGAWDLLSGDDRPFNFRRGYGCGILAGGANLMVFRSETLGYFDLTKNERVEHFTGIRLGCWINAIPVGGLVIVQDATDNCNCSYQNKTWVALQRN
;
A
#
# COMPACT_ATOMS: atom_id res chain seq x y z
N MET A 1 -18.83 -6.47 -4.82
CA MET A 1 -18.37 -5.05 -4.81
C MET A 1 -17.12 -4.90 -5.64
N ALA A 2 -17.06 -3.92 -6.52
CA ALA A 2 -15.91 -3.64 -7.38
C ALA A 2 -15.33 -2.26 -7.06
N LEU A 3 -13.99 -2.16 -7.11
CA LEU A 3 -13.27 -0.92 -6.91
C LEU A 3 -12.53 -0.56 -8.19
N LEU A 4 -12.81 0.61 -8.74
CA LEU A 4 -12.06 1.19 -9.85
C LEU A 4 -11.24 2.37 -9.34
N SER A 5 -10.02 2.46 -9.81
CA SER A 5 -9.13 3.56 -9.46
C SER A 5 -8.43 4.10 -10.70
N GLU A 6 -8.40 5.41 -10.82
CA GLU A 6 -7.61 6.12 -11.80
C GLU A 6 -6.40 6.76 -11.15
N LEU A 7 -5.26 6.66 -11.80
CA LEU A 7 -4.01 7.21 -11.28
C LEU A 7 -4.12 8.74 -11.17
N GLY A 8 -3.92 9.25 -9.95
CA GLY A 8 -3.99 10.68 -9.65
C GLY A 8 -5.38 11.31 -9.74
N GLY A 9 -6.42 10.49 -9.87
CA GLY A 9 -7.75 10.95 -10.16
C GLY A 9 -8.81 10.50 -9.16
N ARG A 10 -9.79 9.84 -9.69
CA ARG A 10 -11.04 9.50 -9.04
C ARG A 10 -11.06 8.03 -8.64
N MET A 11 -11.54 7.76 -7.46
CA MET A 11 -11.79 6.41 -6.96
C MET A 11 -13.29 6.19 -6.85
N THR A 12 -13.79 5.14 -7.45
CA THR A 12 -15.21 4.83 -7.50
C THR A 12 -15.45 3.41 -7.01
N VAL A 13 -16.44 3.23 -6.15
CA VAL A 13 -16.87 1.92 -5.66
C VAL A 13 -18.25 1.61 -6.20
N PHE A 14 -18.37 0.41 -6.75
CA PHE A 14 -19.61 -0.11 -7.34
C PHE A 14 -20.10 -1.32 -6.56
N ASP A 15 -21.39 -1.48 -6.51
CA ASP A 15 -22.02 -2.73 -6.12
C ASP A 15 -21.83 -3.75 -7.25
N THR A 16 -21.33 -4.95 -6.93
CA THR A 16 -21.05 -5.98 -7.95
C THR A 16 -22.29 -6.71 -8.42
N ASP A 17 -23.36 -6.68 -7.66
CA ASP A 17 -24.59 -7.39 -8.01
C ASP A 17 -25.49 -6.52 -8.88
N THR A 18 -25.53 -5.22 -8.63
CA THR A 18 -26.36 -4.28 -9.37
C THR A 18 -25.61 -3.47 -10.40
N GLY A 19 -24.30 -3.31 -10.26
CA GLY A 19 -23.47 -2.42 -11.07
C GLY A 19 -23.63 -0.94 -10.72
N GLU A 20 -24.41 -0.63 -9.70
CA GLU A 20 -24.65 0.76 -9.29
C GLU A 20 -23.43 1.34 -8.55
N ARG A 21 -23.21 2.62 -8.76
CA ARG A 21 -22.17 3.36 -8.03
C ARG A 21 -22.63 3.61 -6.61
N ILE A 22 -21.87 3.12 -5.63
CA ILE A 22 -22.14 3.33 -4.22
C ILE A 22 -21.60 4.69 -3.79
N TRP A 23 -20.31 4.96 -4.05
CA TRP A 23 -19.71 6.26 -3.77
C TRP A 23 -18.53 6.54 -4.71
N GLU A 24 -18.12 7.78 -4.73
CA GLU A 24 -17.00 8.27 -5.51
C GLU A 24 -16.24 9.34 -4.73
N LYS A 25 -14.92 9.26 -4.76
CA LYS A 25 -14.04 10.27 -4.15
C LYS A 25 -12.91 10.64 -5.09
N LYS A 26 -12.54 11.90 -5.07
CA LYS A 26 -11.30 12.38 -5.66
C LYS A 26 -10.18 12.09 -4.66
N ALA A 27 -9.26 11.23 -5.02
CA ALA A 27 -8.13 10.87 -4.17
C ALA A 27 -6.82 11.24 -4.85
N SER A 28 -5.94 11.89 -4.11
CA SER A 28 -4.58 12.15 -4.56
C SER A 28 -3.71 10.95 -4.25
N TYR A 29 -3.67 9.98 -5.14
CA TYR A 29 -2.84 8.79 -4.97
C TYR A 29 -2.07 8.46 -6.25
N VAL A 30 -0.92 7.88 -6.09
CA VAL A 30 -0.02 7.46 -7.19
C VAL A 30 0.10 5.94 -7.31
N THR A 31 -0.59 5.20 -6.46
CA THR A 31 -0.55 3.73 -6.43
C THR A 31 -1.95 3.16 -6.34
N ARG A 32 -2.10 1.89 -6.64
CA ARG A 32 -3.37 1.18 -6.49
C ARG A 32 -3.82 1.20 -5.04
N PRO A 33 -5.13 1.37 -4.79
CA PRO A 33 -5.69 1.23 -3.45
C PRO A 33 -5.48 -0.18 -2.91
N LEU A 34 -5.37 -0.27 -1.59
CA LEU A 34 -5.38 -1.51 -0.84
C LEU A 34 -6.71 -1.61 -0.09
N ILE A 35 -7.36 -2.75 -0.16
CA ILE A 35 -8.54 -3.04 0.66
C ILE A 35 -8.11 -4.01 1.75
N ASN A 36 -8.39 -3.65 2.98
CA ASN A 36 -8.19 -4.51 4.14
C ASN A 36 -9.42 -4.42 5.04
N ASP A 37 -10.06 -5.56 5.26
CA ASP A 37 -11.36 -5.64 5.92
C ASP A 37 -12.38 -4.68 5.25
N GLN A 38 -12.96 -3.77 5.99
CA GLN A 38 -13.93 -2.79 5.51
C GLN A 38 -13.30 -1.42 5.18
N THR A 39 -11.99 -1.35 5.02
CA THR A 39 -11.30 -0.09 4.77
C THR A 39 -10.55 -0.12 3.46
N VAL A 40 -10.76 0.92 2.67
CA VAL A 40 -9.97 1.23 1.48
C VAL A 40 -8.87 2.20 1.86
N TYR A 41 -7.63 1.81 1.65
CA TYR A 41 -6.44 2.63 1.88
C TYR A 41 -5.83 3.07 0.56
N ALA A 42 -5.52 4.34 0.46
CA ALA A 42 -4.75 4.90 -0.65
C ALA A 42 -3.79 5.98 -0.14
N GLN A 43 -2.89 6.45 -0.96
CA GLN A 43 -1.92 7.46 -0.54
C GLN A 43 -2.57 8.79 -0.11
N GLY A 44 -3.79 9.06 -0.53
CA GLY A 44 -4.53 10.28 -0.20
C GLY A 44 -5.47 10.16 1.01
N GLY A 45 -5.65 8.98 1.57
CA GLY A 45 -6.58 8.77 2.70
C GLY A 45 -7.00 7.33 2.91
N ALA A 46 -7.91 7.13 3.84
CA ALA A 46 -8.60 5.87 4.06
C ALA A 46 -10.10 6.12 4.20
N TRP A 47 -10.89 5.18 3.70
CA TRP A 47 -12.34 5.29 3.65
C TRP A 47 -13.01 3.96 3.99
N ASP A 48 -14.19 4.05 4.57
CA ASP A 48 -15.05 2.88 4.69
C ASP A 48 -15.42 2.35 3.30
N LEU A 49 -15.33 1.06 3.11
CA LEU A 49 -15.55 0.42 1.81
C LEU A 49 -17.00 0.56 1.33
N LEU A 50 -17.95 0.54 2.24
CA LEU A 50 -19.38 0.54 1.91
C LEU A 50 -19.98 1.95 1.90
N SER A 51 -19.65 2.77 2.88
CA SER A 51 -20.22 4.13 2.99
C SER A 51 -19.38 5.20 2.32
N GLY A 52 -18.08 4.98 2.17
CA GLY A 52 -17.13 6.00 1.71
C GLY A 52 -16.78 7.02 2.78
N ASP A 53 -17.18 6.81 4.03
CA ASP A 53 -16.85 7.72 5.12
C ASP A 53 -15.34 7.76 5.37
N ASP A 54 -14.83 8.94 5.68
CA ASP A 54 -13.42 9.13 5.97
C ASP A 54 -13.02 8.38 7.24
N ARG A 55 -11.91 7.68 7.18
CA ARG A 55 -11.31 6.99 8.32
C ARG A 55 -9.99 7.63 8.70
N PRO A 56 -9.63 7.70 10.00
CA PRO A 56 -8.33 8.21 10.42
C PRO A 56 -7.19 7.46 9.76
N PHE A 57 -6.27 8.18 9.11
CA PHE A 57 -5.14 7.56 8.43
C PHE A 57 -3.95 8.52 8.36
N ASN A 58 -2.99 8.35 9.24
CA ASN A 58 -1.80 9.21 9.37
C ASN A 58 -0.66 8.80 8.44
N PHE A 59 -1.00 8.26 7.28
CA PHE A 59 -0.04 7.73 6.32
C PHE A 59 0.61 8.83 5.48
N ARG A 60 1.92 8.92 5.56
CA ARG A 60 2.74 9.80 4.72
C ARG A 60 3.91 9.01 4.14
N ARG A 61 3.78 8.63 2.89
CA ARG A 61 4.82 7.92 2.15
C ARG A 61 5.86 8.92 1.64
N GLY A 62 7.13 8.62 1.85
CA GLY A 62 8.24 9.30 1.19
C GLY A 62 8.40 8.86 -0.27
N TYR A 63 9.53 9.22 -0.89
CA TYR A 63 9.82 8.85 -2.28
C TYR A 63 9.86 7.33 -2.47
N GLY A 64 9.13 6.86 -3.48
CA GLY A 64 9.17 5.45 -3.86
C GLY A 64 8.19 5.10 -4.95
N CYS A 65 8.62 4.19 -5.83
CA CYS A 65 7.76 3.57 -6.83
C CYS A 65 7.04 2.35 -6.24
N GLY A 66 6.11 1.78 -7.01
CA GLY A 66 5.46 0.53 -6.70
C GLY A 66 4.22 0.67 -5.83
N ILE A 67 3.61 -0.47 -5.60
CA ILE A 67 2.30 -0.59 -4.94
C ILE A 67 2.43 -0.63 -3.42
N LEU A 68 1.32 -0.38 -2.75
CA LEU A 68 1.13 -0.75 -1.34
C LEU A 68 0.79 -2.24 -1.29
N ALA A 69 1.39 -2.97 -0.38
CA ALA A 69 1.01 -4.33 -0.08
C ALA A 69 0.60 -4.42 1.39
N GLY A 70 -0.43 -5.19 1.69
CA GLY A 70 -0.98 -5.24 3.05
C GLY A 70 -1.32 -6.65 3.51
N GLY A 71 -1.16 -6.86 4.80
CA GLY A 71 -1.74 -7.95 5.57
C GLY A 71 -2.78 -7.39 6.55
N ALA A 72 -3.21 -8.20 7.51
CA ALA A 72 -4.25 -7.80 8.47
C ALA A 72 -3.90 -6.52 9.26
N ASN A 73 -2.66 -6.38 9.69
CA ASN A 73 -2.25 -5.32 10.61
C ASN A 73 -1.08 -4.48 10.09
N LEU A 74 -0.56 -4.80 8.91
CA LEU A 74 0.66 -4.18 8.41
C LEU A 74 0.54 -3.84 6.93
N MET A 75 0.86 -2.62 6.58
CA MET A 75 1.16 -2.23 5.20
C MET A 75 2.67 -2.14 5.01
N VAL A 76 3.14 -2.62 3.87
CA VAL A 76 4.54 -2.52 3.44
C VAL A 76 4.63 -1.91 2.04
N PHE A 77 5.64 -1.10 1.82
CA PHE A 77 5.82 -0.34 0.59
C PHE A 77 7.24 0.20 0.51
N ARG A 78 7.61 0.75 -0.63
CA ARG A 78 8.83 1.53 -0.76
C ARG A 78 8.59 2.96 -0.30
N SER A 79 9.40 3.43 0.62
CA SER A 79 9.48 4.81 1.09
C SER A 79 10.97 5.13 1.32
N GLU A 80 11.68 5.43 0.23
CA GLU A 80 13.15 5.46 0.13
C GLU A 80 13.78 4.06 0.32
N THR A 81 13.58 3.46 1.48
CA THR A 81 13.92 2.07 1.83
C THR A 81 12.64 1.25 2.01
N LEU A 82 12.69 0.10 2.66
CA LEU A 82 11.49 -0.62 3.08
C LEU A 82 10.75 0.21 4.13
N GLY A 83 9.62 0.75 3.74
CA GLY A 83 8.67 1.42 4.63
C GLY A 83 7.59 0.46 5.09
N TYR A 84 7.13 0.64 6.30
CA TYR A 84 5.98 -0.07 6.83
C TYR A 84 5.09 0.84 7.66
N PHE A 85 3.83 0.47 7.77
CA PHE A 85 2.83 1.20 8.53
C PHE A 85 1.98 0.21 9.32
N ASP A 86 2.00 0.34 10.64
CA ASP A 86 1.19 -0.47 11.55
C ASP A 86 -0.25 0.06 11.57
N LEU A 87 -1.15 -0.68 10.96
CA LEU A 87 -2.56 -0.31 10.84
C LEU A 87 -3.29 -0.30 12.19
N THR A 88 -2.75 -1.00 13.20
CA THR A 88 -3.35 -1.03 14.54
C THR A 88 -3.03 0.21 15.34
N LYS A 89 -1.86 0.80 15.12
CA LYS A 89 -1.42 2.02 15.78
C LYS A 89 -1.84 3.29 15.07
N ASN A 90 -1.81 3.25 13.73
CA ASN A 90 -2.14 4.40 12.88
C ASN A 90 -1.37 5.67 13.23
N GLU A 91 -0.10 5.53 13.58
CA GLU A 91 0.72 6.65 14.05
C GLU A 91 1.52 7.29 12.92
N ARG A 92 2.47 6.54 12.37
CA ARG A 92 3.39 7.05 11.34
C ARG A 92 3.97 5.92 10.49
N VAL A 93 4.53 6.31 9.35
CA VAL A 93 5.38 5.43 8.54
C VAL A 93 6.71 5.23 9.27
N GLU A 94 7.11 3.99 9.39
CA GLU A 94 8.41 3.59 9.89
C GLU A 94 9.25 2.97 8.78
N HIS A 95 10.56 2.88 8.99
CA HIS A 95 11.51 2.43 7.98
C HIS A 95 12.41 1.32 8.52
N PHE A 96 12.56 0.27 7.73
CA PHE A 96 13.60 -0.71 7.92
C PHE A 96 14.77 -0.34 7.02
N THR A 97 15.80 0.22 7.60
CA THR A 97 16.96 0.76 6.86
C THR A 97 17.82 -0.35 6.27
N GLY A 98 18.58 -0.02 5.24
CA GLY A 98 19.52 -0.96 4.60
C GLY A 98 18.89 -1.88 3.54
N ILE A 99 17.58 -1.89 3.38
CA ILE A 99 16.88 -2.66 2.34
C ILE A 99 16.22 -1.70 1.37
N ARG A 100 16.62 -1.72 0.12
CA ARG A 100 15.99 -0.96 -0.95
C ARG A 100 15.21 -1.86 -1.87
N LEU A 101 13.91 -1.66 -1.87
CA LEU A 101 12.94 -2.45 -2.62
C LEU A 101 12.98 -2.15 -4.12
N GLY A 102 12.52 -3.10 -4.91
CA GLY A 102 12.26 -2.94 -6.34
C GLY A 102 11.19 -1.90 -6.64
N CYS A 103 10.99 -1.64 -7.94
CA CYS A 103 10.12 -0.56 -8.40
C CYS A 103 8.66 -0.95 -8.53
N TRP A 104 8.34 -2.22 -8.68
CA TRP A 104 6.97 -2.71 -8.92
C TRP A 104 6.37 -3.40 -7.71
N ILE A 105 6.86 -4.58 -7.40
CA ILE A 105 6.49 -5.29 -6.19
C ILE A 105 7.54 -4.94 -5.15
N ASN A 106 7.13 -4.26 -4.09
CA ASN A 106 8.07 -3.79 -3.10
C ASN A 106 8.39 -4.87 -2.05
N ALA A 107 7.38 -5.37 -1.39
CA ALA A 107 7.47 -6.44 -0.41
C ALA A 107 6.09 -7.08 -0.24
N ILE A 108 6.03 -8.27 0.32
CA ILE A 108 4.78 -9.03 0.49
C ILE A 108 4.67 -9.48 1.95
N PRO A 109 3.72 -8.94 2.71
CA PRO A 109 3.42 -9.46 4.04
C PRO A 109 2.58 -10.73 3.92
N VAL A 110 3.08 -11.84 4.41
CA VAL A 110 2.42 -13.14 4.32
C VAL A 110 2.85 -14.07 5.46
N GLY A 111 1.90 -14.74 6.10
CA GLY A 111 2.19 -15.77 7.11
C GLY A 111 3.04 -15.30 8.29
N GLY A 112 2.92 -14.05 8.72
CA GLY A 112 3.73 -13.47 9.79
C GLY A 112 5.14 -13.04 9.37
N LEU A 113 5.44 -13.16 8.07
CA LEU A 113 6.69 -12.69 7.47
C LEU A 113 6.46 -11.49 6.58
N VAL A 114 7.52 -10.72 6.34
CA VAL A 114 7.60 -9.77 5.23
C VAL A 114 8.66 -10.28 4.26
N ILE A 115 8.22 -10.71 3.09
CA ILE A 115 9.10 -11.18 2.02
C ILE A 115 9.49 -10.00 1.15
N VAL A 116 10.78 -9.75 1.06
CA VAL A 116 11.39 -8.76 0.20
C VAL A 116 12.13 -9.49 -0.92
N GLN A 117 11.64 -9.36 -2.13
CA GLN A 117 12.26 -10.01 -3.28
C GLN A 117 13.50 -9.26 -3.75
N ASP A 118 14.28 -9.96 -4.55
CA ASP A 118 15.35 -9.38 -5.35
C ASP A 118 14.82 -8.23 -6.18
N ALA A 119 15.49 -7.09 -6.10
CA ALA A 119 15.14 -5.87 -6.81
C ALA A 119 15.98 -5.66 -8.06
N THR A 120 16.69 -6.67 -8.53
CA THR A 120 17.51 -6.64 -9.73
C THR A 120 16.60 -6.56 -10.96
N ASP A 121 16.28 -5.36 -11.35
CA ASP A 121 15.58 -5.03 -12.58
C ASP A 121 16.45 -4.05 -13.39
N ASN A 122 15.99 -3.67 -14.56
CA ASN A 122 16.67 -2.68 -15.41
C ASN A 122 16.51 -1.24 -14.92
N CYS A 123 16.19 -1.03 -13.66
CA CYS A 123 16.06 0.31 -13.07
C CYS A 123 17.43 0.88 -12.68
N ASN A 124 17.66 2.15 -13.01
CA ASN A 124 18.87 2.88 -12.63
C ASN A 124 18.94 3.29 -11.14
N CYS A 125 18.10 2.72 -10.30
CA CYS A 125 18.12 3.00 -8.88
C CYS A 125 19.35 2.41 -8.19
N SER A 126 20.04 3.23 -7.38
CA SER A 126 21.19 2.78 -6.58
C SER A 126 20.76 1.96 -5.38
N TYR A 127 21.65 1.12 -4.86
CA TYR A 127 21.48 0.35 -3.61
C TYR A 127 20.29 -0.62 -3.60
N GLN A 128 19.91 -1.15 -4.75
CA GLN A 128 18.86 -2.16 -4.82
C GLN A 128 19.25 -3.43 -4.07
N ASN A 129 18.27 -4.03 -3.40
CA ASN A 129 18.44 -5.34 -2.80
C ASN A 129 18.63 -6.40 -3.88
N LYS A 130 19.72 -7.17 -3.83
CA LYS A 130 20.09 -8.18 -4.82
C LYS A 130 19.91 -9.60 -4.32
N THR A 131 19.01 -9.79 -3.38
CA THR A 131 18.70 -11.10 -2.82
C THR A 131 17.29 -11.11 -2.25
N TRP A 132 16.76 -12.29 -2.03
CA TRP A 132 15.53 -12.46 -1.28
C TRP A 132 15.79 -12.39 0.22
N VAL A 133 14.97 -11.67 0.93
CA VAL A 133 15.03 -11.54 2.39
C VAL A 133 13.65 -11.81 2.96
N ALA A 134 13.59 -12.58 4.03
CA ALA A 134 12.41 -12.76 4.85
C ALA A 134 12.63 -12.09 6.21
N LEU A 135 11.77 -11.18 6.58
CA LEU A 135 11.80 -10.49 7.86
C LEU A 135 10.67 -11.02 8.74
N GLN A 136 10.97 -11.32 9.98
CA GLN A 136 10.02 -11.74 11.00
C GLN A 136 10.11 -10.81 12.20
N ARG A 137 8.98 -10.56 12.84
CA ARG A 137 8.97 -9.87 14.13
C ARG A 137 9.47 -10.84 15.22
N ASN A 138 10.37 -10.37 16.05
CA ASN A 138 10.78 -11.06 17.28
C ASN A 138 9.71 -10.91 18.37
#